data_a2c38790175f43f7d188823a854da18e
#
_entry.id   a2c38790175f43f7d188823a854da18e
#
_cell.length_a   1.000
_cell.length_b   1.000
_cell.length_c   1.000
_cell.angle_alpha   90.00
_cell.angle_beta   90.00
_cell.angle_gamma   90.00
#
_symmetry.space_group_name_H-M   'P 1'
#
loop_
_entity.id
_entity.type
_entity.pdbx_description
1 polymer ?
#
loop_
_entity_poly.entity_id
_entity_poly.type
_entity_poly.pdbx_seq_one_letter_code
_entity_poly.pdbx_strand_id
1 'polypeptide(L)'
;MEKLIKILLSMICLTALTLYEEKQEVEQNQKIQYILEKYEDKSDEEKRKIRQAEKRLVNHVIKDYKLRNNEKINKIKVVEYKKILMTDSWRTDAWRGIIELNGKYRIVFKDEGIGEYIYKSSYNKDEIKKYDNIENALNYIDIEYYK
;
A
#
# COMPACT_ATOMS: atom_id res chain seq x y z
N MET A 1 -22.73 7.40 -50.30
CA MET A 1 -22.93 6.14 -49.57
C MET A 1 -21.70 5.68 -48.80
N GLU A 2 -20.52 5.59 -49.43
CA GLU A 2 -19.30 5.16 -48.69
C GLU A 2 -18.91 6.04 -47.51
N LYS A 3 -19.06 7.38 -47.64
CA LYS A 3 -18.76 8.31 -46.54
C LYS A 3 -19.69 8.14 -45.32
N LEU A 4 -20.98 7.86 -45.55
CA LEU A 4 -21.97 7.62 -44.51
C LEU A 4 -21.69 6.30 -43.77
N ILE A 5 -21.28 5.25 -44.48
CA ILE A 5 -20.94 3.95 -43.88
C ILE A 5 -19.68 4.07 -43.00
N LYS A 6 -18.66 4.85 -43.44
CA LYS A 6 -17.45 5.09 -42.65
C LYS A 6 -17.75 5.90 -41.38
N ILE A 7 -18.63 6.88 -41.43
CA ILE A 7 -19.05 7.67 -40.28
C ILE A 7 -19.86 6.78 -39.27
N LEU A 8 -20.76 5.94 -39.77
CA LEU A 8 -21.51 5.01 -38.95
C LEU A 8 -20.61 3.98 -38.27
N LEU A 9 -19.65 3.40 -38.98
CA LEU A 9 -18.66 2.46 -38.43
C LEU A 9 -17.79 3.12 -37.37
N SER A 10 -17.35 4.37 -37.56
CA SER A 10 -16.56 5.09 -36.58
C SER A 10 -17.37 5.41 -35.31
N MET A 11 -18.65 5.74 -35.42
CA MET A 11 -19.54 5.96 -34.28
C MET A 11 -19.80 4.68 -33.50
N ILE A 12 -19.97 3.53 -34.17
CA ILE A 12 -20.14 2.23 -33.53
C ILE A 12 -18.87 1.81 -32.77
N CYS A 13 -17.68 2.04 -33.33
CA CYS A 13 -16.41 1.78 -32.66
C CYS A 13 -16.21 2.66 -31.43
N LEU A 14 -16.57 3.94 -31.48
CA LEU A 14 -16.49 4.88 -30.36
C LEU A 14 -17.44 4.49 -29.22
N THR A 15 -18.69 4.10 -29.53
CA THR A 15 -19.64 3.63 -28.51
C THR A 15 -19.23 2.29 -27.90
N ALA A 16 -18.66 1.37 -28.65
CA ALA A 16 -18.12 0.11 -28.14
C ALA A 16 -16.91 0.33 -27.20
N LEU A 17 -16.03 1.28 -27.52
CA LEU A 17 -14.89 1.67 -26.66
C LEU A 17 -15.35 2.28 -25.34
N THR A 18 -16.30 3.21 -25.36
CA THR A 18 -16.85 3.83 -24.14
C THR A 18 -17.56 2.83 -23.24
N LEU A 19 -18.33 1.90 -23.79
CA LEU A 19 -18.96 0.80 -23.03
C LEU A 19 -17.92 -0.16 -22.42
N TYR A 20 -16.83 -0.41 -23.12
CA TYR A 20 -15.74 -1.24 -22.61
C TYR A 20 -14.98 -0.54 -21.46
N GLU A 21 -14.72 0.76 -21.58
CA GLU A 21 -14.09 1.56 -20.53
C GLU A 21 -14.98 1.67 -19.28
N GLU A 22 -16.28 1.93 -19.43
CA GLU A 22 -17.26 1.94 -18.34
C GLU A 22 -17.32 0.58 -17.61
N LYS A 23 -17.30 -0.52 -18.35
CA LYS A 23 -17.28 -1.87 -17.77
C LYS A 23 -16.02 -2.14 -16.98
N GLN A 24 -14.86 -1.72 -17.48
CA GLN A 24 -13.58 -1.83 -16.75
C GLN A 24 -13.56 -0.97 -15.49
N GLU A 25 -14.10 0.24 -15.55
CA GLU A 25 -14.20 1.14 -14.40
C GLU A 25 -15.12 0.60 -13.31
N VAL A 26 -16.25 0.02 -13.68
CA VAL A 26 -17.17 -0.66 -12.76
C VAL A 26 -16.51 -1.89 -12.12
N GLU A 27 -15.81 -2.71 -12.89
CA GLU A 27 -15.06 -3.86 -12.35
C GLU A 27 -13.91 -3.43 -11.42
N GLN A 28 -13.19 -2.35 -11.75
CA GLN A 28 -12.18 -1.78 -10.88
C GLN A 28 -12.78 -1.21 -9.60
N ASN A 29 -13.91 -0.49 -9.69
CA ASN A 29 -14.59 0.06 -8.54
C ASN A 29 -15.17 -1.02 -7.63
N GLN A 30 -15.70 -2.11 -8.19
CA GLN A 30 -16.12 -3.28 -7.41
C GLN A 30 -14.95 -3.98 -6.72
N LYS A 31 -13.80 -4.11 -7.38
CA LYS A 31 -12.56 -4.63 -6.77
C LYS A 31 -12.05 -3.71 -5.66
N ILE A 32 -12.11 -2.40 -5.86
CA ILE A 32 -11.73 -1.40 -4.84
C ILE A 32 -12.69 -1.44 -3.65
N GLN A 33 -13.98 -1.60 -3.84
CA GLN A 33 -14.95 -1.75 -2.75
C GLN A 33 -14.75 -3.03 -1.94
N TYR A 34 -14.36 -4.13 -2.59
CA TYR A 34 -14.02 -5.37 -1.89
C TYR A 34 -12.72 -5.26 -1.06
N ILE A 35 -11.82 -4.36 -1.45
CA ILE A 35 -10.56 -4.05 -0.73
C ILE A 35 -10.82 -3.17 0.50
N LEU A 36 -11.90 -2.41 0.52
CA LEU A 36 -12.32 -1.53 1.61
C LEU A 36 -13.15 -2.26 2.68
N GLU A 37 -12.83 -3.51 2.99
CA GLU A 37 -13.25 -4.07 4.26
C GLU A 37 -12.74 -3.18 5.38
N LYS A 38 -13.66 -2.41 5.96
CA LYS A 38 -13.32 -1.52 7.06
C LYS A 38 -12.69 -2.33 8.17
N TYR A 39 -11.62 -1.82 8.76
CA TYR A 39 -10.98 -2.46 9.91
C TYR A 39 -11.99 -2.77 11.04
N GLU A 40 -13.02 -1.94 11.16
CA GLU A 40 -14.09 -2.08 12.14
C GLU A 40 -14.92 -3.34 11.96
N ASP A 41 -15.07 -3.85 10.74
CA ASP A 41 -15.88 -5.04 10.39
C ASP A 41 -15.11 -6.36 10.62
N LYS A 42 -13.82 -6.29 11.03
CA LYS A 42 -13.00 -7.47 11.28
C LYS A 42 -13.21 -8.04 12.67
N SER A 43 -13.03 -9.36 12.80
CA SER A 43 -13.05 -10.02 14.11
C SER A 43 -11.90 -9.54 15.00
N ASP A 44 -12.04 -9.69 16.32
CA ASP A 44 -11.00 -9.30 17.28
C ASP A 44 -9.68 -10.05 17.04
N GLU A 45 -9.75 -11.30 16.59
CA GLU A 45 -8.57 -12.08 16.26
C GLU A 45 -7.86 -11.51 15.01
N GLU A 46 -8.60 -11.14 13.98
CA GLU A 46 -8.05 -10.50 12.79
C GLU A 46 -7.43 -9.14 13.10
N LYS A 47 -8.10 -8.33 13.92
CA LYS A 47 -7.56 -7.05 14.41
C LYS A 47 -6.25 -7.25 15.17
N ARG A 48 -6.17 -8.29 16.01
CA ARG A 48 -4.94 -8.63 16.73
C ARG A 48 -3.81 -9.03 15.78
N LYS A 49 -4.09 -9.85 14.77
CA LYS A 49 -3.11 -10.26 13.75
C LYS A 49 -2.59 -9.07 12.96
N ILE A 50 -3.48 -8.17 12.55
CA ILE A 50 -3.11 -6.92 11.86
C ILE A 50 -2.22 -6.07 12.77
N ARG A 51 -2.58 -5.88 14.02
CA ARG A 51 -1.78 -5.10 14.98
C ARG A 51 -0.39 -5.70 15.22
N GLN A 52 -0.27 -7.02 15.26
CA GLN A 52 1.02 -7.68 15.36
C GLN A 52 1.88 -7.49 14.10
N ALA A 53 1.24 -7.51 12.92
CA ALA A 53 1.92 -7.25 11.66
C ALA A 53 2.40 -5.79 11.56
N GLU A 54 1.59 -4.82 11.97
CA GLU A 54 1.99 -3.41 12.08
C GLU A 54 3.19 -3.22 13.02
N LYS A 55 3.17 -3.87 14.19
CA LYS A 55 4.30 -3.84 15.13
C LYS A 55 5.58 -4.37 14.51
N ARG A 56 5.51 -5.48 13.74
CA ARG A 56 6.68 -6.01 13.03
C ARG A 56 7.21 -5.02 12.00
N LEU A 57 6.30 -4.38 11.24
CA LEU A 57 6.67 -3.37 10.26
C LEU A 57 7.34 -2.16 10.90
N VAL A 58 6.78 -1.65 11.99
CA VAL A 58 7.36 -0.54 12.75
C VAL A 58 8.75 -0.90 13.28
N ASN A 59 8.93 -2.10 13.84
CA ASN A 59 10.23 -2.58 14.30
C ASN A 59 11.25 -2.70 13.16
N HIS A 60 10.82 -3.13 11.99
CA HIS A 60 11.66 -3.15 10.80
C HIS A 60 12.12 -1.75 10.41
N VAL A 61 11.22 -0.75 10.45
CA VAL A 61 11.57 0.65 10.18
C VAL A 61 12.59 1.17 11.18
N ILE A 62 12.38 0.93 12.47
CA ILE A 62 13.31 1.37 13.53
C ILE A 62 14.70 0.77 13.33
N LYS A 63 14.78 -0.48 12.90
CA LYS A 63 16.07 -1.18 12.75
C LYS A 63 16.82 -0.80 11.48
N ASP A 64 16.10 -0.56 10.38
CA ASP A 64 16.72 -0.51 9.06
C ASP A 64 16.71 0.87 8.41
N TYR A 65 16.00 1.85 8.96
CA TYR A 65 15.87 3.17 8.33
C TYR A 65 16.34 4.32 9.19
N LYS A 66 16.99 5.29 8.56
CA LYS A 66 17.36 6.59 9.15
C LYS A 66 16.96 7.72 8.24
N LEU A 67 16.65 8.85 8.85
CA LEU A 67 16.52 10.10 8.12
C LEU A 67 17.90 10.64 7.77
N ARG A 68 18.00 11.25 6.58
CA ARG A 68 19.21 12.00 6.20
C ARG A 68 19.27 13.30 6.99
N ASN A 69 20.33 14.03 6.88
CA ASN A 69 20.57 15.29 7.62
C ASN A 69 20.63 15.16 9.15
N ASN A 70 20.96 13.95 9.65
CA ASN A 70 21.05 13.67 11.10
C ASN A 70 19.75 13.93 11.88
N GLU A 71 18.62 14.06 11.20
CA GLU A 71 17.32 14.15 11.86
C GLU A 71 16.98 12.82 12.54
N LYS A 72 16.57 12.88 13.80
CA LYS A 72 16.15 11.69 14.55
C LYS A 72 14.69 11.33 14.24
N ILE A 73 14.41 10.05 14.14
CA ILE A 73 13.02 9.57 14.10
C ILE A 73 12.48 9.65 15.52
N ASN A 74 11.51 10.54 15.76
CA ASN A 74 10.83 10.72 17.03
C ASN A 74 9.36 10.36 16.99
N LYS A 75 8.78 10.24 15.79
CA LYS A 75 7.40 9.81 15.59
C LYS A 75 7.30 8.87 14.40
N ILE A 76 6.59 7.77 14.58
CA ILE A 76 6.24 6.80 13.54
C ILE A 76 4.73 6.64 13.53
N LYS A 77 4.10 6.92 12.39
CA LYS A 77 2.67 6.73 12.20
C LYS A 77 2.42 5.69 11.11
N VAL A 78 1.65 4.66 11.41
CA VAL A 78 1.11 3.75 10.40
C VAL A 78 -0.11 4.40 9.79
N VAL A 79 0.05 4.99 8.60
CA VAL A 79 -1.02 5.71 7.89
C VAL A 79 -2.00 4.74 7.26
N GLU A 80 -1.49 3.63 6.75
CA GLU A 80 -2.27 2.59 6.10
C GLU A 80 -1.61 1.22 6.32
N TYR A 81 -2.42 0.20 6.60
CA TYR A 81 -1.99 -1.19 6.56
C TYR A 81 -3.16 -2.05 6.09
N LYS A 82 -3.10 -2.53 4.86
CA LYS A 82 -4.21 -3.28 4.26
C LYS A 82 -3.74 -4.38 3.32
N LYS A 83 -4.61 -5.36 3.16
CA LYS A 83 -4.45 -6.42 2.18
C LYS A 83 -4.67 -5.88 0.77
N ILE A 84 -3.79 -6.25 -0.16
CA ILE A 84 -3.91 -5.92 -1.58
C ILE A 84 -4.29 -7.21 -2.30
N LEU A 85 -5.39 -7.17 -3.06
CA LEU A 85 -5.71 -8.25 -3.99
C LEU A 85 -4.79 -8.12 -5.20
N MET A 86 -3.87 -9.07 -5.36
CA MET A 86 -3.09 -9.19 -6.57
C MET A 86 -3.95 -9.84 -7.64
N THR A 87 -4.04 -9.21 -8.79
CA THR A 87 -4.82 -9.71 -9.95
C THR A 87 -4.21 -10.94 -10.60
N ASP A 88 -2.95 -11.26 -10.32
CA ASP A 88 -2.25 -12.41 -10.83
C ASP A 88 -2.32 -13.57 -9.83
N SER A 89 -3.28 -14.35 -10.01
CA SER A 89 -3.77 -15.67 -9.61
C SER A 89 -3.02 -16.57 -8.61
N TRP A 90 -1.78 -16.33 -8.21
CA TRP A 90 -0.95 -17.27 -7.45
C TRP A 90 -0.62 -16.84 -6.02
N ARG A 91 -0.78 -15.55 -5.68
CA ARG A 91 -0.36 -14.99 -4.40
C ARG A 91 -1.50 -14.21 -3.76
N THR A 92 -2.20 -14.85 -2.86
CA THR A 92 -3.46 -14.37 -2.30
C THR A 92 -3.30 -13.31 -1.20
N ASP A 93 -2.12 -13.09 -0.63
CA ASP A 93 -1.96 -12.33 0.61
C ASP A 93 -0.82 -11.31 0.59
N ALA A 94 -0.82 -10.41 -0.40
CA ALA A 94 0.05 -9.24 -0.35
C ALA A 94 -0.55 -8.16 0.56
N TRP A 95 0.28 -7.58 1.42
CA TRP A 95 -0.09 -6.47 2.28
C TRP A 95 0.65 -5.20 1.86
N ARG A 96 -0.03 -4.08 1.96
CA ARG A 96 0.56 -2.76 1.76
C ARG A 96 0.52 -2.00 3.06
N GLY A 97 1.69 -1.50 3.47
CA GLY A 97 1.83 -0.60 4.60
C GLY A 97 2.36 0.76 4.16
N ILE A 98 1.82 1.83 4.69
CA ILE A 98 2.36 3.18 4.53
C ILE A 98 2.75 3.69 5.91
N ILE A 99 4.02 4.00 6.06
CA ILE A 99 4.59 4.55 7.27
C ILE A 99 4.96 6.01 7.03
N GLU A 100 4.58 6.87 7.95
CA GLU A 100 5.00 8.27 7.99
C GLU A 100 5.93 8.50 9.18
N LEU A 101 7.08 9.10 8.91
CA LEU A 101 8.09 9.44 9.90
C LEU A 101 8.07 10.95 10.15
N ASN A 102 8.02 11.34 11.43
CA ASN A 102 8.04 12.73 11.88
C ASN A 102 6.98 13.63 11.22
N GLY A 103 5.86 13.04 10.76
CA GLY A 103 4.76 13.78 10.13
C GLY A 103 5.03 14.28 8.70
N LYS A 104 6.15 13.90 8.06
CA LYS A 104 6.50 14.42 6.72
C LYS A 104 7.14 13.42 5.76
N TYR A 105 7.86 12.42 6.25
CA TYR A 105 8.55 11.46 5.39
C TYR A 105 7.73 10.19 5.25
N ARG A 106 7.63 9.63 4.06
CA ARG A 106 6.83 8.43 3.80
C ARG A 106 7.65 7.27 3.24
N ILE A 107 7.34 6.08 3.74
CA ILE A 107 7.84 4.82 3.21
C ILE A 107 6.61 3.96 2.88
N VAL A 108 6.57 3.46 1.66
CA VAL A 108 5.55 2.50 1.22
C VAL A 108 6.16 1.12 1.23
N PHE A 109 5.54 0.20 1.96
CA PHE A 109 5.94 -1.19 2.04
C PHE A 109 4.95 -2.09 1.33
N LYS A 110 5.47 -3.12 0.66
CA LYS A 110 4.70 -4.26 0.18
C LYS A 110 5.28 -5.50 0.83
N ASP A 111 4.44 -6.28 1.49
CA ASP A 111 4.78 -7.59 2.04
C ASP A 111 4.26 -8.65 1.08
N GLU A 112 5.15 -9.42 0.49
CA GLU A 112 4.80 -10.49 -0.44
C GLU A 112 4.54 -11.83 0.28
N GLY A 113 4.51 -11.83 1.58
CA GLY A 113 3.92 -12.74 2.56
C GLY A 113 3.86 -14.23 2.28
N ILE A 114 4.98 -14.89 1.95
CA ILE A 114 5.07 -16.35 2.04
C ILE A 114 6.08 -16.70 3.15
N GLY A 115 5.61 -16.71 4.39
CA GLY A 115 6.37 -17.27 5.53
C GLY A 115 7.60 -16.50 5.99
N GLU A 116 8.20 -15.71 5.14
CA GLU A 116 9.28 -14.79 5.44
C GLU A 116 8.79 -13.38 5.15
N TYR A 117 8.83 -12.50 6.15
CA TYR A 117 8.40 -11.10 6.03
C TYR A 117 9.41 -10.32 5.19
N ILE A 118 9.34 -10.49 3.87
CA ILE A 118 10.19 -9.77 2.92
C ILE A 118 9.47 -8.48 2.55
N TYR A 119 9.89 -7.38 3.15
CA TYR A 119 9.37 -6.06 2.84
C TYR A 119 10.10 -5.46 1.64
N LYS A 120 9.38 -5.26 0.55
CA LYS A 120 9.82 -4.36 -0.52
C LYS A 120 9.38 -2.94 -0.16
N SER A 121 10.32 -2.01 -0.13
CA SER A 121 10.06 -0.63 0.23
C SER A 121 10.32 0.34 -0.91
N SER A 122 9.50 1.40 -0.96
CA SER A 122 9.66 2.55 -1.84
C SER A 122 9.64 3.83 -1.01
N TYR A 123 10.64 4.68 -1.15
CA TYR A 123 10.80 5.93 -0.40
C TYR A 123 11.71 6.90 -1.14
N ASN A 124 11.69 8.17 -0.74
CA ASN A 124 12.61 9.18 -1.28
C ASN A 124 14.03 8.94 -0.72
N LYS A 125 14.95 8.53 -1.59
CA LYS A 125 16.34 8.21 -1.22
C LYS A 125 17.16 9.43 -0.82
N ASP A 126 16.72 10.63 -1.14
CA ASP A 126 17.36 11.87 -0.73
C ASP A 126 17.03 12.25 0.72
N GLU A 127 15.90 11.75 1.24
CA GLU A 127 15.40 12.04 2.58
C GLU A 127 15.63 10.90 3.56
N ILE A 128 15.57 9.65 3.07
CA ILE A 128 15.64 8.43 3.88
C ILE A 128 16.75 7.54 3.37
N LYS A 129 17.47 6.91 4.28
CA LYS A 129 18.48 5.89 3.97
C LYS A 129 18.14 4.58 4.66
N LYS A 130 18.18 3.49 3.90
CA LYS A 130 18.05 2.13 4.43
C LYS A 130 19.42 1.56 4.74
N TYR A 131 19.51 0.84 5.84
CA TYR A 131 20.71 0.13 6.28
C TYR A 131 20.32 -1.31 6.65
N ASP A 132 21.30 -2.17 6.72
CA ASP A 132 21.09 -3.51 7.25
C ASP A 132 21.40 -3.47 8.75
N ASN A 133 20.36 -3.55 9.55
CA ASN A 133 20.41 -3.70 11.00
C ASN A 133 21.19 -2.61 11.74
N ILE A 134 20.60 -1.39 11.85
CA ILE A 134 21.13 -0.34 12.69
C ILE A 134 20.55 -0.48 14.08
N GLU A 135 21.40 -0.46 15.09
CA GLU A 135 20.98 -0.06 16.42
C GLU A 135 20.68 1.44 16.41
N ASN A 136 19.45 1.81 16.11
CA ASN A 136 18.97 3.12 16.48
C ASN A 136 18.97 3.15 17.99
N ALA A 137 19.75 4.05 18.58
CA ALA A 137 19.68 4.32 20.00
C ALA A 137 18.19 4.45 20.36
N LEU A 138 17.74 3.66 21.33
CA LEU A 138 16.38 3.63 21.83
C LEU A 138 16.00 4.99 22.47
N ASN A 139 15.93 6.02 21.64
CA ASN A 139 15.26 7.25 22.00
C ASN A 139 13.77 6.98 21.98
N TYR A 140 13.06 7.55 22.91
CA TYR A 140 11.61 7.46 22.96
C TYR A 140 11.01 7.83 21.60
N ILE A 141 10.39 6.86 20.93
CA ILE A 141 9.72 7.05 19.64
C ILE A 141 8.22 6.94 19.89
N ASP A 142 7.49 7.98 19.55
CA ASP A 142 6.03 7.96 19.59
C ASP A 142 5.49 7.15 18.40
N ILE A 143 4.69 6.11 18.67
CA ILE A 143 4.18 5.19 17.67
C ILE A 143 2.66 5.28 17.62
N GLU A 144 2.13 5.68 16.47
CA GLU A 144 0.70 5.72 16.17
C GLU A 144 0.35 4.63 15.15
N TYR A 145 -0.49 3.67 15.55
CA TYR A 145 -0.93 2.59 14.69
C TYR A 145 -2.18 2.96 13.87
N TYR A 146 -2.37 2.26 12.76
CA TYR A 146 -3.56 2.38 11.92
C TYR A 146 -4.81 1.93 12.68
N LYS A 147 -5.92 2.69 12.50
CA LYS A 147 -7.22 2.43 13.13
C LYS A 147 -8.19 1.82 12.14
#